data_d031d2640d51bd88dbcf8e5d6d83f293
#
_entry.id   d031d2640d51bd88dbcf8e5d6d83f293
#
_cell.length_a   1.000
_cell.length_b   1.000
_cell.length_c   1.000
_cell.angle_alpha   90.00
_cell.angle_beta   90.00
_cell.angle_gamma   90.00
#
_symmetry.space_group_name_H-M   'P 1'
#
loop_
_entity.id
_entity.type
_entity.pdbx_description
1 polymer ?
#
loop_
_entity_poly.entity_id
_entity_poly.type
_entity_poly.pdbx_seq_one_letter_code
_entity_poly.pdbx_strand_id
1 'polypeptide(L)'
;MNTQLLNDNVPTLNYYHELGIDAGCSIQEIQAKIRELKKAWGQRASLVGKRGDEARKTLKIIDNALEVFKDEESKERYDRTLRPGTSDGDEGVDWVSRAWTYYFAKDNGPAMIAARKARENCPTDPTAFVVSAWIALAEDQYDRAEELASEAFVLDELGEDTFDVHKVRGVTFFFQKKYDRAIEAFTRALSRATPVYKSEINWFLSLCSYDKGDYASAMTYALSGLAFEEGAPLHNKLIETAQRAILKEIRDIEDNEEVLKKLYHYRRHVENSGIPEAPRKTLINFIERWIEVTNISRELEELELKMEVIIAPDFPFKSIVAAFILFIVLISHPSLITFLLFAIPSAWIGFYIYRVFSAKELARKFADKKREFDRAVESAGLVSEGDSWNVAL
;
A
#
# COMPACT_ATOMS: atom_id res chain seq x y z
N MET A 1 -9.87 6.08 12.27
CA MET A 1 -9.64 5.38 10.98
C MET A 1 -11.02 5.01 10.46
N ASN A 2 -11.44 5.59 9.34
CA ASN A 2 -12.85 5.57 8.93
C ASN A 2 -13.28 4.17 8.47
N THR A 3 -14.44 3.73 8.92
CA THR A 3 -15.21 2.53 8.53
C THR A 3 -15.43 2.40 7.01
N GLN A 4 -15.01 3.38 6.21
CA GLN A 4 -15.05 3.33 4.74
C GLN A 4 -14.24 2.18 4.11
N LEU A 5 -13.30 1.57 4.86
CA LEU A 5 -12.47 0.46 4.38
C LEU A 5 -13.25 -0.86 4.21
N LEU A 6 -14.40 -1.00 4.84
CA LEU A 6 -15.21 -2.23 4.83
C LEU A 6 -16.25 -2.29 3.70
N ASN A 7 -16.46 -1.19 2.97
CA ASN A 7 -17.63 -1.01 2.12
C ASN A 7 -17.41 -1.19 0.60
N ASP A 8 -16.21 -1.58 0.13
CA ASP A 8 -15.93 -1.65 -1.30
C ASP A 8 -16.15 -3.04 -1.94
N ASN A 9 -16.71 -4.02 -1.23
CA ASN A 9 -16.94 -5.37 -1.76
C ASN A 9 -18.42 -5.73 -1.90
N VAL A 10 -18.78 -5.72 -3.17
CA VAL A 10 -19.85 -6.45 -3.89
C VAL A 10 -21.19 -6.54 -3.15
N PRO A 11 -22.11 -5.60 -3.42
CA PRO A 11 -23.51 -5.87 -3.14
C PRO A 11 -23.95 -7.05 -4.02
N THR A 12 -24.81 -7.91 -3.50
CA THR A 12 -25.63 -8.77 -4.35
C THR A 12 -26.56 -7.82 -5.10
N LEU A 13 -26.04 -7.26 -6.21
CA LEU A 13 -26.76 -6.30 -7.03
C LEU A 13 -28.01 -6.99 -7.53
N ASN A 14 -29.18 -6.39 -7.34
CA ASN A 14 -30.39 -6.94 -7.92
C ASN A 14 -30.35 -6.72 -9.44
N TYR A 15 -29.78 -7.69 -10.16
CA TYR A 15 -29.61 -7.60 -11.62
C TYR A 15 -30.92 -7.45 -12.36
N TYR A 16 -32.04 -7.97 -11.84
CA TYR A 16 -33.37 -7.75 -12.43
C TYR A 16 -33.73 -6.26 -12.42
N HIS A 17 -33.56 -5.61 -11.28
CA HIS A 17 -33.81 -4.17 -11.12
C HIS A 17 -32.84 -3.31 -11.93
N GLU A 18 -31.55 -3.59 -11.80
CA GLU A 18 -30.49 -2.79 -12.45
C GLU A 18 -30.52 -2.86 -13.97
N LEU A 19 -30.92 -4.01 -14.51
CA LEU A 19 -30.97 -4.24 -15.97
C LEU A 19 -32.39 -4.10 -16.55
N GLY A 20 -33.41 -3.83 -15.73
CA GLY A 20 -34.80 -3.71 -16.15
C GLY A 20 -35.36 -5.00 -16.74
N ILE A 21 -34.99 -6.15 -16.13
CA ILE A 21 -35.43 -7.49 -16.57
C ILE A 21 -36.54 -7.97 -15.62
N ASP A 22 -37.56 -8.60 -16.14
CA ASP A 22 -38.57 -9.23 -15.30
C ASP A 22 -38.07 -10.56 -14.75
N ALA A 23 -38.15 -10.72 -13.42
CA ALA A 23 -37.70 -11.93 -12.73
C ALA A 23 -38.55 -13.19 -13.11
N GLY A 24 -39.76 -12.99 -13.62
CA GLY A 24 -40.63 -14.07 -14.11
C GLY A 24 -40.27 -14.63 -15.50
N CYS A 25 -39.30 -14.00 -16.19
CA CYS A 25 -38.84 -14.47 -17.50
C CYS A 25 -38.06 -15.79 -17.40
N SER A 26 -38.15 -16.60 -18.48
CA SER A 26 -37.27 -17.78 -18.64
C SER A 26 -35.80 -17.39 -18.74
N ILE A 27 -34.92 -18.31 -18.41
CA ILE A 27 -33.46 -18.08 -18.48
C ILE A 27 -33.03 -17.66 -19.90
N GLN A 28 -33.67 -18.19 -20.93
CA GLN A 28 -33.38 -17.88 -22.32
C GLN A 28 -33.74 -16.43 -22.66
N GLU A 29 -34.91 -15.95 -22.20
CA GLU A 29 -35.34 -14.56 -22.36
C GLU A 29 -34.47 -13.59 -21.62
N ILE A 30 -34.06 -13.92 -20.39
CA ILE A 30 -33.12 -13.15 -19.57
C ILE A 30 -31.80 -13.03 -20.30
N GLN A 31 -31.22 -14.12 -20.74
CA GLN A 31 -29.94 -14.13 -21.49
C GLN A 31 -30.04 -13.35 -22.80
N ALA A 32 -31.15 -13.45 -23.53
CA ALA A 32 -31.37 -12.69 -24.75
C ALA A 32 -31.38 -11.18 -24.47
N LYS A 33 -32.08 -10.76 -23.41
CA LYS A 33 -32.13 -9.36 -22.96
C LYS A 33 -30.78 -8.83 -22.52
N ILE A 34 -30.01 -9.61 -21.74
CA ILE A 34 -28.68 -9.23 -21.30
C ILE A 34 -27.73 -9.06 -22.50
N ARG A 35 -27.78 -9.94 -23.50
CA ARG A 35 -26.99 -9.81 -24.73
C ARG A 35 -27.35 -8.57 -25.53
N GLU A 36 -28.64 -8.21 -25.61
CA GLU A 36 -29.12 -6.97 -26.24
C GLU A 36 -28.54 -5.75 -25.53
N LEU A 37 -28.63 -5.71 -24.19
CA LEU A 37 -28.04 -4.65 -23.36
C LEU A 37 -26.54 -4.55 -23.55
N LYS A 38 -25.82 -5.68 -23.55
CA LYS A 38 -24.38 -5.71 -23.80
C LYS A 38 -24.01 -5.07 -25.13
N LYS A 39 -24.77 -5.37 -26.21
CA LYS A 39 -24.54 -4.75 -27.52
C LYS A 39 -24.79 -3.24 -27.50
N ALA A 40 -25.88 -2.79 -26.87
CA ALA A 40 -26.24 -1.37 -26.78
C ALA A 40 -25.20 -0.57 -25.94
N TRP A 41 -24.77 -1.11 -24.81
CA TRP A 41 -23.81 -0.45 -23.92
C TRP A 41 -22.37 -0.55 -24.45
N GLY A 42 -22.03 -1.62 -25.19
CA GLY A 42 -20.72 -1.78 -25.84
C GLY A 42 -20.41 -0.64 -26.80
N GLN A 43 -21.38 -0.18 -27.57
CA GLN A 43 -21.23 0.96 -28.47
C GLN A 43 -20.99 2.27 -27.70
N ARG A 44 -21.60 2.45 -26.53
CA ARG A 44 -21.44 3.64 -25.69
C ARG A 44 -20.12 3.66 -24.92
N ALA A 45 -19.58 2.50 -24.61
CA ALA A 45 -18.32 2.37 -23.87
C ALA A 45 -17.10 2.83 -24.67
N SER A 46 -17.19 2.90 -26.01
CA SER A 46 -16.14 3.45 -26.88
C SER A 46 -16.03 4.98 -26.84
N LEU A 47 -17.02 5.67 -26.24
CA LEU A 47 -17.01 7.11 -26.12
C LEU A 47 -15.97 7.57 -25.07
N VAL A 48 -15.34 8.73 -25.33
CA VAL A 48 -14.37 9.34 -24.41
C VAL A 48 -15.10 10.22 -23.37
N GLY A 49 -14.63 10.21 -22.11
CA GLY A 49 -15.16 11.03 -21.02
C GLY A 49 -16.22 10.34 -20.17
N LYS A 50 -16.89 11.11 -19.27
CA LYS A 50 -17.79 10.59 -18.23
C LYS A 50 -18.85 9.60 -18.74
N ARG A 51 -19.42 9.84 -19.93
CA ARG A 51 -20.44 8.93 -20.54
C ARG A 51 -19.84 7.58 -20.94
N GLY A 52 -18.59 7.54 -21.40
CA GLY A 52 -17.88 6.31 -21.69
C GLY A 52 -17.52 5.56 -20.41
N ASP A 53 -17.14 6.28 -19.34
CA ASP A 53 -16.81 5.70 -18.02
C ASP A 53 -18.05 5.05 -17.37
N GLU A 54 -19.18 5.72 -17.43
CA GLU A 54 -20.48 5.17 -16.97
C GLU A 54 -20.89 3.93 -17.78
N ALA A 55 -20.71 3.97 -19.10
CA ALA A 55 -21.01 2.83 -19.95
C ALA A 55 -20.10 1.63 -19.65
N ARG A 56 -18.82 1.84 -19.37
CA ARG A 56 -17.89 0.77 -18.95
C ARG A 56 -18.31 0.15 -17.61
N LYS A 57 -18.74 0.96 -16.64
CA LYS A 57 -19.28 0.46 -15.36
C LYS A 57 -20.53 -0.41 -15.59
N THR A 58 -21.44 0.06 -16.41
CA THR A 58 -22.67 -0.70 -16.73
C THR A 58 -22.37 -2.00 -17.47
N LEU A 59 -21.39 -2.00 -18.40
CA LEU A 59 -20.95 -3.23 -19.07
C LEU A 59 -20.42 -4.27 -18.08
N LYS A 60 -19.68 -3.85 -17.06
CA LYS A 60 -19.18 -4.76 -16.02
C LYS A 60 -20.34 -5.40 -15.23
N ILE A 61 -21.39 -4.63 -14.94
CA ILE A 61 -22.61 -5.16 -14.31
C ILE A 61 -23.29 -6.18 -15.22
N ILE A 62 -23.38 -5.89 -16.52
CA ILE A 62 -23.96 -6.77 -17.52
C ILE A 62 -23.15 -8.07 -17.66
N ASP A 63 -21.82 -8.01 -17.64
CA ASP A 63 -20.96 -9.19 -17.72
C ASP A 63 -21.12 -10.07 -16.48
N ASN A 64 -21.18 -9.49 -15.30
CA ASN A 64 -21.44 -10.22 -14.06
C ASN A 64 -22.84 -10.89 -14.09
N ALA A 65 -23.85 -10.21 -14.62
CA ALA A 65 -25.19 -10.77 -14.77
C ALA A 65 -25.20 -11.99 -15.71
N LEU A 66 -24.39 -12.00 -16.79
CA LEU A 66 -24.28 -13.16 -17.68
C LEU A 66 -23.75 -14.40 -16.96
N GLU A 67 -22.83 -14.23 -16.01
CA GLU A 67 -22.32 -15.33 -15.19
C GLU A 67 -23.40 -15.86 -14.22
N VAL A 68 -24.15 -14.95 -13.61
CA VAL A 68 -25.24 -15.30 -12.68
C VAL A 68 -26.37 -16.03 -13.40
N PHE A 69 -26.72 -15.61 -14.62
CA PHE A 69 -27.79 -16.19 -15.41
C PHE A 69 -27.29 -17.14 -16.52
N LYS A 70 -26.18 -17.87 -16.27
CA LYS A 70 -25.62 -18.79 -17.26
C LYS A 70 -26.48 -20.04 -17.49
N ASP A 71 -27.16 -20.53 -16.45
CA ASP A 71 -28.02 -21.69 -16.45
C ASP A 71 -29.15 -21.56 -15.42
N GLU A 72 -30.13 -22.45 -15.49
CA GLU A 72 -31.31 -22.42 -14.62
C GLU A 72 -30.95 -22.63 -13.15
N GLU A 73 -30.00 -23.50 -12.88
CA GLU A 73 -29.54 -23.76 -11.52
C GLU A 73 -28.89 -22.52 -10.88
N SER A 74 -28.08 -21.78 -11.65
CA SER A 74 -27.46 -20.54 -11.22
C SER A 74 -28.52 -19.44 -11.02
N LYS A 75 -29.51 -19.35 -11.90
CA LYS A 75 -30.68 -18.46 -11.76
C LYS A 75 -31.45 -18.77 -10.48
N GLU A 76 -31.83 -20.05 -10.25
CA GLU A 76 -32.53 -20.43 -9.02
C GLU A 76 -31.73 -20.15 -7.76
N ARG A 77 -30.41 -20.36 -7.80
CA ARG A 77 -29.51 -20.01 -6.69
C ARG A 77 -29.52 -18.52 -6.42
N TYR A 78 -29.44 -17.72 -7.47
CA TYR A 78 -29.52 -16.26 -7.38
C TYR A 78 -30.91 -15.79 -6.93
N ASP A 79 -32.00 -16.34 -7.48
CA ASP A 79 -33.38 -16.03 -7.09
C ASP A 79 -33.63 -16.34 -5.62
N ARG A 80 -33.00 -17.41 -5.08
CA ARG A 80 -33.04 -17.69 -3.64
C ARG A 80 -32.36 -16.59 -2.81
N THR A 81 -31.33 -15.94 -3.33
CA THR A 81 -30.68 -14.82 -2.65
C THR A 81 -31.50 -13.53 -2.68
N LEU A 82 -32.41 -13.39 -3.67
CA LEU A 82 -33.26 -12.20 -3.83
C LEU A 82 -34.66 -12.33 -3.24
N ARG A 83 -35.16 -13.54 -2.94
CA ARG A 83 -36.50 -13.71 -2.42
C ARG A 83 -36.64 -13.09 -1.03
N PRO A 84 -37.30 -11.92 -0.86
CA PRO A 84 -37.93 -11.59 0.41
C PRO A 84 -39.04 -12.58 0.62
N GLY A 85 -39.05 -13.33 1.71
CA GLY A 85 -40.09 -14.29 2.01
C GLY A 85 -41.49 -13.68 1.82
N THR A 86 -42.31 -14.35 1.05
CA THR A 86 -43.74 -14.02 0.89
C THR A 86 -44.42 -14.07 2.24
N SER A 87 -45.13 -13.02 2.55
CA SER A 87 -45.95 -12.77 3.74
C SER A 87 -46.81 -13.97 4.11
N ASP A 88 -46.66 -14.40 5.35
CA ASP A 88 -47.63 -14.65 6.42
C ASP A 88 -46.88 -15.35 7.56
N GLY A 89 -46.51 -14.58 8.59
CA GLY A 89 -45.77 -15.08 9.73
C GLY A 89 -44.23 -15.16 9.43
N ASP A 90 -43.40 -14.94 10.43
CA ASP A 90 -41.90 -14.99 10.33
C ASP A 90 -41.33 -16.34 9.78
N GLU A 91 -42.19 -17.33 9.50
CA GLU A 91 -41.87 -18.61 8.89
C GLU A 91 -41.69 -18.45 7.37
N GLY A 92 -40.44 -18.53 6.91
CA GLY A 92 -40.06 -18.49 5.47
C GLY A 92 -39.32 -17.24 5.01
N VAL A 93 -39.11 -16.26 5.88
CA VAL A 93 -38.31 -15.07 5.55
C VAL A 93 -36.83 -15.36 5.68
N ASP A 94 -36.06 -15.21 4.61
CA ASP A 94 -34.60 -15.24 4.69
C ASP A 94 -34.06 -13.93 5.32
N TRP A 95 -34.01 -13.95 6.65
CA TRP A 95 -33.52 -12.81 7.42
C TRP A 95 -32.04 -12.54 7.27
N VAL A 96 -31.22 -13.56 6.92
CA VAL A 96 -29.77 -13.39 6.65
C VAL A 96 -29.57 -12.56 5.40
N SER A 97 -30.22 -12.94 4.29
CA SER A 97 -30.16 -12.17 3.03
C SER A 97 -30.69 -10.76 3.18
N ARG A 98 -31.77 -10.56 3.98
CA ARG A 98 -32.27 -9.23 4.31
C ARG A 98 -31.27 -8.39 5.11
N ALA A 99 -30.61 -8.99 6.08
CA ALA A 99 -29.59 -8.30 6.89
C ALA A 99 -28.43 -7.84 6.01
N TRP A 100 -27.96 -8.71 5.10
CA TRP A 100 -26.93 -8.33 4.13
C TRP A 100 -27.40 -7.22 3.18
N THR A 101 -28.63 -7.27 2.68
CA THR A 101 -29.19 -6.24 1.79
C THR A 101 -29.16 -4.87 2.45
N TYR A 102 -29.66 -4.76 3.70
CA TYR A 102 -29.64 -3.50 4.46
C TYR A 102 -28.22 -3.07 4.81
N TYR A 103 -27.34 -4.00 5.17
CA TYR A 103 -25.93 -3.71 5.48
C TYR A 103 -25.23 -3.08 4.27
N PHE A 104 -25.36 -3.64 3.07
CA PHE A 104 -24.79 -3.09 1.85
C PHE A 104 -25.44 -1.77 1.41
N ALA A 105 -26.74 -1.58 1.73
CA ALA A 105 -27.41 -0.30 1.55
C ALA A 105 -26.98 0.77 2.56
N LYS A 106 -26.10 0.43 3.53
CA LYS A 106 -25.69 1.30 4.65
C LYS A 106 -26.86 1.73 5.56
N ASP A 107 -27.91 0.97 5.57
CA ASP A 107 -29.08 1.16 6.43
C ASP A 107 -28.97 0.26 7.67
N ASN A 108 -28.09 0.68 8.60
CA ASN A 108 -27.69 -0.13 9.74
C ASN A 108 -28.86 -0.42 10.71
N GLY A 109 -29.86 0.47 10.81
CA GLY A 109 -31.03 0.24 11.68
C GLY A 109 -31.85 -1.00 11.28
N PRO A 110 -32.41 -1.05 10.08
CA PRO A 110 -33.06 -2.24 9.53
C PRO A 110 -32.13 -3.46 9.46
N ALA A 111 -30.84 -3.27 9.14
CA ALA A 111 -29.86 -4.35 9.14
C ALA A 111 -29.75 -5.04 10.50
N MET A 112 -29.67 -4.28 11.60
CA MET A 112 -29.64 -4.83 12.97
C MET A 112 -30.91 -5.61 13.33
N ILE A 113 -32.07 -5.09 12.93
CA ILE A 113 -33.36 -5.77 13.19
C ILE A 113 -33.40 -7.09 12.41
N ALA A 114 -33.06 -7.09 11.14
CA ALA A 114 -33.02 -8.28 10.29
C ALA A 114 -32.01 -9.32 10.80
N ALA A 115 -30.80 -8.88 11.22
CA ALA A 115 -29.77 -9.74 11.75
C ALA A 115 -30.16 -10.38 13.09
N ARG A 116 -30.88 -9.63 13.97
CA ARG A 116 -31.43 -10.19 15.21
C ARG A 116 -32.46 -11.28 14.90
N LYS A 117 -33.39 -11.02 13.98
CA LYS A 117 -34.38 -12.02 13.55
C LYS A 117 -33.73 -13.24 12.89
N ALA A 118 -32.65 -13.05 12.12
CA ALA A 118 -31.89 -14.15 11.55
C ALA A 118 -31.37 -15.10 12.66
N ARG A 119 -30.76 -14.56 13.72
CA ARG A 119 -30.26 -15.37 14.85
C ARG A 119 -31.38 -16.02 15.67
N GLU A 120 -32.53 -15.34 15.84
CA GLU A 120 -33.70 -15.87 16.54
C GLU A 120 -34.29 -17.06 15.77
N ASN A 121 -34.38 -16.97 14.43
CA ASN A 121 -35.00 -17.99 13.60
C ASN A 121 -34.05 -19.13 13.23
N CYS A 122 -32.74 -18.84 13.10
CA CYS A 122 -31.70 -19.80 12.73
C CYS A 122 -30.51 -19.73 13.72
N PRO A 123 -30.69 -20.16 14.98
CA PRO A 123 -29.65 -20.03 16.01
C PRO A 123 -28.43 -20.93 15.79
N THR A 124 -28.51 -21.90 14.89
CA THR A 124 -27.42 -22.81 14.52
C THR A 124 -26.75 -22.45 13.20
N ASP A 125 -27.21 -21.39 12.53
CA ASP A 125 -26.62 -20.93 11.27
C ASP A 125 -25.49 -19.92 11.54
N PRO A 126 -24.21 -20.26 11.28
CA PRO A 126 -23.09 -19.36 11.51
C PRO A 126 -23.20 -18.06 10.69
N THR A 127 -23.90 -18.09 9.53
CA THR A 127 -24.03 -16.90 8.66
C THR A 127 -24.86 -15.80 9.31
N ALA A 128 -25.85 -16.15 10.14
CA ALA A 128 -26.64 -15.20 10.90
C ALA A 128 -25.80 -14.40 11.91
N PHE A 129 -24.81 -15.05 12.53
CA PHE A 129 -23.89 -14.43 13.45
C PHE A 129 -22.80 -13.65 12.70
N VAL A 130 -22.32 -14.15 11.55
CA VAL A 130 -21.37 -13.45 10.69
C VAL A 130 -21.93 -12.10 10.24
N VAL A 131 -23.14 -12.07 9.66
CA VAL A 131 -23.74 -10.78 9.22
C VAL A 131 -23.96 -9.84 10.40
N SER A 132 -24.34 -10.38 11.57
CA SER A 132 -24.50 -9.58 12.78
C SER A 132 -23.19 -8.97 13.26
N ALA A 133 -22.08 -9.72 13.18
CA ALA A 133 -20.76 -9.22 13.51
C ALA A 133 -20.29 -8.12 12.56
N TRP A 134 -20.55 -8.26 11.26
CA TRP A 134 -20.24 -7.21 10.27
C TRP A 134 -21.03 -5.93 10.53
N ILE A 135 -22.32 -6.02 10.89
CA ILE A 135 -23.14 -4.86 11.25
C ILE A 135 -22.60 -4.20 12.54
N ALA A 136 -22.21 -4.98 13.54
CA ALA A 136 -21.60 -4.45 14.76
C ALA A 136 -20.25 -3.75 14.47
N LEU A 137 -19.44 -4.27 13.56
CA LEU A 137 -18.21 -3.62 13.09
C LEU A 137 -18.51 -2.29 12.38
N ALA A 138 -19.56 -2.23 11.57
CA ALA A 138 -19.96 -1.00 10.88
C ALA A 138 -20.44 0.10 11.85
N GLU A 139 -20.89 -0.29 13.04
CA GLU A 139 -21.30 0.60 14.14
C GLU A 139 -20.17 0.86 15.16
N ASP A 140 -18.93 0.47 14.88
CA ASP A 140 -17.76 0.56 15.76
C ASP A 140 -17.94 -0.17 17.12
N GLN A 141 -18.89 -1.14 17.19
CA GLN A 141 -19.16 -1.95 18.37
C GLN A 141 -18.25 -3.19 18.43
N TYR A 142 -16.94 -2.98 18.59
CA TYR A 142 -15.92 -4.02 18.43
C TYR A 142 -16.07 -5.19 19.43
N ASP A 143 -16.46 -4.91 20.68
CA ASP A 143 -16.66 -5.96 21.68
C ASP A 143 -17.88 -6.82 21.31
N ARG A 144 -18.95 -6.20 20.83
CA ARG A 144 -20.13 -6.92 20.36
C ARG A 144 -19.83 -7.73 19.10
N ALA A 145 -19.02 -7.19 18.22
CA ALA A 145 -18.56 -7.90 17.04
C ALA A 145 -17.72 -9.13 17.43
N GLU A 146 -16.86 -9.04 18.46
CA GLU A 146 -16.07 -10.17 18.97
C GLU A 146 -16.97 -11.28 19.55
N GLU A 147 -17.99 -10.93 20.33
CA GLU A 147 -18.96 -11.90 20.85
C GLU A 147 -19.65 -12.65 19.71
N LEU A 148 -20.24 -11.91 18.76
CA LEU A 148 -20.97 -12.48 17.62
C LEU A 148 -20.06 -13.32 16.70
N ALA A 149 -18.86 -12.83 16.41
CA ALA A 149 -17.89 -13.57 15.63
C ALA A 149 -17.38 -14.83 16.35
N SER A 150 -17.36 -14.82 17.70
CA SER A 150 -17.02 -16.00 18.49
C SER A 150 -18.14 -17.03 18.49
N GLU A 151 -19.39 -16.61 18.55
CA GLU A 151 -20.54 -17.50 18.39
C GLU A 151 -20.56 -18.14 17.00
N ALA A 152 -20.34 -17.36 15.93
CA ALA A 152 -20.20 -17.91 14.60
C ALA A 152 -19.07 -18.95 14.51
N PHE A 153 -17.94 -18.68 15.16
CA PHE A 153 -16.79 -19.60 15.19
C PHE A 153 -17.09 -20.90 15.93
N VAL A 154 -17.87 -20.87 17.00
CA VAL A 154 -18.27 -22.10 17.71
C VAL A 154 -19.17 -22.98 16.82
N LEU A 155 -20.01 -22.35 15.98
CA LEU A 155 -20.90 -23.05 15.06
C LEU A 155 -20.18 -23.62 13.83
N ASP A 156 -19.14 -22.94 13.35
CA ASP A 156 -18.34 -23.34 12.18
C ASP A 156 -16.84 -23.11 12.42
N GLU A 157 -16.23 -23.86 13.32
CA GLU A 157 -14.83 -23.74 13.71
C GLU A 157 -13.88 -23.96 12.51
N LEU A 158 -14.23 -24.82 11.59
CA LEU A 158 -13.42 -25.16 10.41
C LEU A 158 -13.68 -24.21 9.23
N GLY A 159 -14.71 -23.37 9.29
CA GLY A 159 -15.12 -22.49 8.20
C GLY A 159 -15.59 -23.30 6.97
N GLU A 160 -16.26 -24.44 7.21
CA GLU A 160 -16.76 -25.32 6.14
C GLU A 160 -18.02 -24.76 5.48
N ASP A 161 -18.89 -24.17 6.29
CA ASP A 161 -20.11 -23.55 5.84
C ASP A 161 -19.82 -22.15 5.26
N THR A 162 -18.93 -21.38 5.91
CA THR A 162 -18.50 -20.09 5.38
C THR A 162 -17.12 -19.67 5.87
N PHE A 163 -16.21 -19.35 4.93
CA PHE A 163 -14.90 -18.79 5.28
C PHE A 163 -15.00 -17.42 5.96
N ASP A 164 -16.14 -16.72 5.83
CA ASP A 164 -16.38 -15.41 6.44
C ASP A 164 -16.36 -15.46 7.97
N VAL A 165 -16.59 -16.61 8.60
CA VAL A 165 -16.42 -16.79 10.04
C VAL A 165 -15.00 -16.37 10.48
N HIS A 166 -13.99 -16.88 9.81
CA HIS A 166 -12.60 -16.53 10.10
C HIS A 166 -12.26 -15.11 9.66
N LYS A 167 -12.81 -14.66 8.53
CA LYS A 167 -12.59 -13.30 8.00
C LYS A 167 -13.13 -12.25 8.97
N VAL A 168 -14.39 -12.37 9.42
CA VAL A 168 -14.99 -11.40 10.33
C VAL A 168 -14.27 -11.36 11.69
N ARG A 169 -13.83 -12.53 12.20
CA ARG A 169 -12.98 -12.58 13.41
C ARG A 169 -11.68 -11.83 13.21
N GLY A 170 -11.01 -12.06 12.09
CA GLY A 170 -9.77 -11.38 11.75
C GLY A 170 -9.94 -9.86 11.72
N VAL A 171 -10.99 -9.36 11.06
CA VAL A 171 -11.30 -7.93 10.99
C VAL A 171 -11.63 -7.38 12.39
N THR A 172 -12.40 -8.10 13.19
CA THR A 172 -12.72 -7.70 14.57
C THR A 172 -11.46 -7.55 15.41
N PHE A 173 -10.56 -8.54 15.39
CA PHE A 173 -9.29 -8.47 16.11
C PHE A 173 -8.36 -7.37 15.58
N PHE A 174 -8.38 -7.11 14.28
CA PHE A 174 -7.62 -6.00 13.69
C PHE A 174 -8.05 -4.65 14.27
N PHE A 175 -9.35 -4.35 14.31
CA PHE A 175 -9.84 -3.09 14.86
C PHE A 175 -9.61 -2.98 16.38
N GLN A 176 -9.57 -4.09 17.09
CA GLN A 176 -9.19 -4.14 18.50
C GLN A 176 -7.66 -4.10 18.72
N LYS A 177 -6.86 -4.00 17.66
CA LYS A 177 -5.37 -4.04 17.69
C LYS A 177 -4.80 -5.34 18.26
N LYS A 178 -5.57 -6.42 18.24
CA LYS A 178 -5.14 -7.78 18.62
C LYS A 178 -4.51 -8.49 17.41
N TYR A 179 -3.40 -7.92 16.88
CA TYR A 179 -2.85 -8.29 15.57
C TYR A 179 -2.46 -9.77 15.45
N ASP A 180 -1.91 -10.40 16.49
CA ASP A 180 -1.55 -11.82 16.45
C ASP A 180 -2.78 -12.71 16.20
N ARG A 181 -3.88 -12.43 16.92
CA ARG A 181 -5.15 -13.14 16.72
C ARG A 181 -5.76 -12.85 15.36
N ALA A 182 -5.62 -11.62 14.88
CA ALA A 182 -6.08 -11.23 13.54
C ALA A 182 -5.33 -12.02 12.44
N ILE A 183 -4.00 -12.10 12.54
CA ILE A 183 -3.16 -12.86 11.60
C ILE A 183 -3.56 -14.33 11.60
N GLU A 184 -3.76 -14.94 12.76
CA GLU A 184 -4.21 -16.33 12.86
C GLU A 184 -5.56 -16.56 12.17
N ALA A 185 -6.55 -15.71 12.45
CA ALA A 185 -7.88 -15.78 11.88
C ALA A 185 -7.84 -15.58 10.34
N PHE A 186 -7.11 -14.56 9.86
CA PHE A 186 -6.96 -14.31 8.42
C PHE A 186 -6.22 -15.44 7.69
N THR A 187 -5.23 -16.06 8.32
CA THR A 187 -4.52 -17.21 7.74
C THR A 187 -5.46 -18.40 7.53
N ARG A 188 -6.37 -18.65 8.48
CA ARG A 188 -7.42 -19.67 8.33
C ARG A 188 -8.41 -19.30 7.22
N ALA A 189 -8.86 -18.04 7.18
CA ALA A 189 -9.74 -17.56 6.12
C ALA A 189 -9.11 -17.71 4.72
N LEU A 190 -7.81 -17.39 4.59
CA LEU A 190 -7.08 -17.41 3.31
C LEU A 190 -7.09 -18.79 2.65
N SER A 191 -7.07 -19.87 3.43
CA SER A 191 -7.03 -21.25 2.91
C SER A 191 -8.28 -21.62 2.11
N ARG A 192 -9.42 -20.98 2.39
CA ARG A 192 -10.73 -21.29 1.80
C ARG A 192 -11.32 -20.16 0.95
N ALA A 193 -10.71 -18.99 1.02
CA ALA A 193 -11.18 -17.81 0.30
C ALA A 193 -11.05 -17.96 -1.23
N THR A 194 -11.98 -17.38 -1.97
CA THR A 194 -11.87 -17.23 -3.43
C THR A 194 -10.81 -16.18 -3.79
N PRO A 195 -10.28 -16.13 -5.03
CA PRO A 195 -9.23 -15.20 -5.43
C PRO A 195 -9.50 -13.72 -5.07
N VAL A 196 -10.74 -13.25 -5.24
CA VAL A 196 -11.15 -11.87 -4.88
C VAL A 196 -10.91 -11.60 -3.40
N TYR A 197 -11.36 -12.50 -2.54
CA TYR A 197 -11.20 -12.37 -1.08
C TYR A 197 -9.77 -12.64 -0.62
N LYS A 198 -9.00 -13.46 -1.35
CA LYS A 198 -7.57 -13.66 -1.06
C LYS A 198 -6.79 -12.37 -1.14
N SER A 199 -7.07 -11.52 -2.12
CA SER A 199 -6.44 -10.20 -2.23
C SER A 199 -6.76 -9.32 -1.00
N GLU A 200 -8.04 -9.27 -0.59
CA GLU A 200 -8.49 -8.51 0.58
C GLU A 200 -7.88 -9.03 1.89
N ILE A 201 -7.89 -10.35 2.08
CA ILE A 201 -7.32 -10.97 3.30
C ILE A 201 -5.82 -10.70 3.38
N ASN A 202 -5.09 -10.81 2.27
CA ASN A 202 -3.66 -10.49 2.22
C ASN A 202 -3.40 -9.00 2.52
N TRP A 203 -4.30 -8.11 2.09
CA TRP A 203 -4.20 -6.70 2.47
C TRP A 203 -4.34 -6.50 4.00
N PHE A 204 -5.32 -7.13 4.66
CA PHE A 204 -5.43 -7.08 6.12
C PHE A 204 -4.23 -7.73 6.82
N LEU A 205 -3.72 -8.86 6.32
CA LEU A 205 -2.49 -9.49 6.83
C LEU A 205 -1.30 -8.54 6.74
N SER A 206 -1.18 -7.81 5.62
CA SER A 206 -0.11 -6.83 5.44
C SER A 206 -0.24 -5.65 6.41
N LEU A 207 -1.47 -5.16 6.66
CA LEU A 207 -1.72 -4.11 7.66
C LEU A 207 -1.40 -4.59 9.09
N CYS A 208 -1.85 -5.80 9.47
CA CYS A 208 -1.54 -6.37 10.78
C CYS A 208 -0.03 -6.48 11.01
N SER A 209 0.71 -6.98 10.01
CA SER A 209 2.16 -7.13 10.08
C SER A 209 2.85 -5.77 10.15
N TYR A 210 2.39 -4.80 9.37
CA TYR A 210 2.88 -3.43 9.38
C TYR A 210 2.72 -2.77 10.77
N ASP A 211 1.52 -2.86 11.36
CA ASP A 211 1.22 -2.26 12.66
C ASP A 211 1.95 -2.97 13.82
N LYS A 212 2.36 -4.23 13.63
CA LYS A 212 3.27 -4.96 14.55
C LYS A 212 4.73 -4.54 14.40
N GLY A 213 5.10 -3.83 13.33
CA GLY A 213 6.48 -3.51 12.99
C GLY A 213 7.21 -4.62 12.23
N ASP A 214 6.53 -5.67 11.78
CA ASP A 214 7.08 -6.72 10.91
C ASP A 214 6.90 -6.31 9.44
N TYR A 215 7.74 -5.40 9.00
CA TYR A 215 7.64 -4.79 7.66
C TYR A 215 7.99 -5.77 6.55
N ALA A 216 8.85 -6.75 6.80
CA ALA A 216 9.18 -7.80 5.84
C ALA A 216 7.97 -8.70 5.54
N SER A 217 7.25 -9.15 6.57
CA SER A 217 6.00 -9.90 6.40
C SER A 217 4.90 -9.03 5.77
N ALA A 218 4.81 -7.74 6.15
CA ALA A 218 3.85 -6.81 5.56
C ALA A 218 4.05 -6.71 4.04
N MET A 219 5.30 -6.56 3.58
CA MET A 219 5.66 -6.54 2.16
C MET A 219 5.29 -7.86 1.48
N THR A 220 5.60 -9.00 2.10
CA THR A 220 5.32 -10.33 1.54
C THR A 220 3.82 -10.56 1.34
N TYR A 221 3.00 -10.21 2.33
CA TYR A 221 1.54 -10.29 2.21
C TYR A 221 0.99 -9.32 1.15
N ALA A 222 1.51 -8.09 1.09
CA ALA A 222 1.10 -7.15 0.07
C ALA A 222 1.37 -7.68 -1.35
N LEU A 223 2.55 -8.24 -1.61
CA LEU A 223 2.88 -8.88 -2.89
C LEU A 223 1.98 -10.10 -3.18
N SER A 224 1.71 -10.92 -2.16
CA SER A 224 0.80 -12.05 -2.30
C SER A 224 -0.62 -11.62 -2.68
N GLY A 225 -1.10 -10.49 -2.14
CA GLY A 225 -2.40 -9.92 -2.50
C GLY A 225 -2.43 -9.38 -3.93
N LEU A 226 -1.32 -8.79 -4.40
CA LEU A 226 -1.16 -8.26 -5.77
C LEU A 226 -1.13 -9.36 -6.84
N ALA A 227 -0.88 -10.61 -6.46
CA ALA A 227 -0.83 -11.73 -7.40
C ALA A 227 -2.22 -12.12 -7.97
N PHE A 228 -3.31 -11.63 -7.36
CA PHE A 228 -4.68 -11.94 -7.80
C PHE A 228 -5.24 -10.79 -8.64
N GLU A 229 -5.48 -11.05 -9.94
CA GLU A 229 -6.05 -10.05 -10.87
C GLU A 229 -7.46 -9.59 -10.46
N GLU A 230 -8.26 -10.49 -9.89
CA GLU A 230 -9.58 -10.19 -9.36
C GLU A 230 -9.55 -9.17 -8.21
N GLY A 231 -8.41 -9.02 -7.55
CA GLY A 231 -8.15 -8.02 -6.52
C GLY A 231 -7.76 -6.64 -7.03
N ALA A 232 -7.82 -6.37 -8.34
CA ALA A 232 -7.38 -5.11 -8.95
C ALA A 232 -7.89 -3.83 -8.23
N PRO A 233 -9.11 -3.74 -7.69
CA PRO A 233 -9.56 -2.58 -6.92
C PRO A 233 -8.73 -2.30 -5.66
N LEU A 234 -8.06 -3.33 -5.11
CA LEU A 234 -7.22 -3.23 -3.92
C LEU A 234 -5.73 -3.04 -4.24
N HIS A 235 -5.32 -3.16 -5.51
CA HIS A 235 -3.92 -3.09 -5.88
C HIS A 235 -3.25 -1.79 -5.42
N ASN A 236 -3.91 -0.65 -5.53
CA ASN A 236 -3.34 0.63 -5.06
C ASN A 236 -3.09 0.62 -3.55
N LYS A 237 -4.04 0.08 -2.75
CA LYS A 237 -3.88 -0.05 -1.29
C LYS A 237 -2.74 -1.00 -0.92
N LEU A 238 -2.60 -2.11 -1.65
CA LEU A 238 -1.52 -3.08 -1.47
C LEU A 238 -0.15 -2.49 -1.84
N ILE A 239 -0.06 -1.76 -2.97
CA ILE A 239 1.15 -1.05 -3.39
C ILE A 239 1.55 -0.03 -2.32
N GLU A 240 0.60 0.79 -1.85
CA GLU A 240 0.85 1.77 -0.80
C GLU A 240 1.36 1.12 0.49
N THR A 241 0.74 0.01 0.92
CA THR A 241 1.20 -0.71 2.12
C THR A 241 2.61 -1.28 1.93
N ALA A 242 2.92 -1.83 0.75
CA ALA A 242 4.25 -2.33 0.44
C ALA A 242 5.29 -1.20 0.45
N GLN A 243 4.99 -0.05 -0.15
CA GLN A 243 5.86 1.13 -0.15
C GLN A 243 6.12 1.64 1.27
N ARG A 244 5.06 1.77 2.08
CA ARG A 244 5.19 2.17 3.49
C ARG A 244 6.04 1.19 4.30
N ALA A 245 5.88 -0.12 4.07
CA ALA A 245 6.67 -1.14 4.75
C ALA A 245 8.17 -1.02 4.41
N ILE A 246 8.50 -0.84 3.12
CA ILE A 246 9.89 -0.62 2.68
C ILE A 246 10.47 0.62 3.37
N LEU A 247 9.74 1.75 3.37
CA LEU A 247 10.22 2.99 3.97
C LEU A 247 10.46 2.86 5.47
N LYS A 248 9.55 2.17 6.18
CA LYS A 248 9.71 1.94 7.62
C LYS A 248 10.92 1.05 7.93
N GLU A 249 11.18 0.07 7.08
CA GLU A 249 12.32 -0.83 7.23
C GLU A 249 13.67 -0.14 7.05
N ILE A 250 13.75 0.87 6.16
CA ILE A 250 15.00 1.58 5.85
C ILE A 250 15.19 2.87 6.66
N ARG A 251 14.12 3.41 7.25
CA ARG A 251 14.10 4.74 7.90
C ARG A 251 15.12 4.89 9.02
N ASP A 252 15.27 3.86 9.84
CA ASP A 252 16.07 3.93 11.06
C ASP A 252 17.50 3.38 10.85
N ILE A 253 17.89 3.17 9.58
CA ILE A 253 19.25 2.73 9.20
C ILE A 253 20.08 3.96 8.86
N GLU A 254 21.14 4.19 9.63
CA GLU A 254 22.07 5.30 9.39
C GLU A 254 23.08 5.00 8.27
N ASP A 255 23.42 3.73 8.04
CA ASP A 255 24.39 3.31 7.03
C ASP A 255 23.76 3.21 5.64
N ASN A 256 24.16 4.07 4.73
CA ASN A 256 23.71 4.09 3.34
C ASN A 256 24.00 2.78 2.58
N GLU A 257 25.06 2.03 2.92
CA GLU A 257 25.34 0.73 2.29
C GLU A 257 24.32 -0.34 2.74
N GLU A 258 23.94 -0.32 4.00
CA GLU A 258 22.92 -1.23 4.52
C GLU A 258 21.54 -0.92 3.91
N VAL A 259 21.18 0.37 3.77
CA VAL A 259 19.97 0.82 3.08
C VAL A 259 19.96 0.30 1.64
N LEU A 260 21.04 0.50 0.88
CA LEU A 260 21.13 0.01 -0.50
C LEU A 260 20.99 -1.50 -0.58
N LYS A 261 21.62 -2.25 0.31
CA LYS A 261 21.52 -3.71 0.37
C LYS A 261 20.08 -4.17 0.58
N LYS A 262 19.32 -3.51 1.46
CA LYS A 262 17.89 -3.80 1.67
C LYS A 262 17.05 -3.42 0.45
N LEU A 263 17.28 -2.25 -0.15
CA LEU A 263 16.55 -1.83 -1.34
C LEU A 263 16.77 -2.79 -2.54
N TYR A 264 18.01 -3.25 -2.76
CA TYR A 264 18.29 -4.27 -3.79
C TYR A 264 17.66 -5.63 -3.46
N HIS A 265 17.57 -5.99 -2.18
CA HIS A 265 16.85 -7.19 -1.75
C HIS A 265 15.36 -7.08 -2.09
N TYR A 266 14.70 -5.97 -1.75
CA TYR A 266 13.28 -5.75 -2.06
C TYR A 266 13.03 -5.68 -3.57
N ARG A 267 13.89 -5.02 -4.33
CA ARG A 267 13.81 -5.00 -5.78
C ARG A 267 13.78 -6.43 -6.35
N ARG A 268 14.72 -7.27 -5.95
CA ARG A 268 14.78 -8.68 -6.39
C ARG A 268 13.54 -9.46 -5.95
N HIS A 269 13.05 -9.19 -4.74
CA HIS A 269 11.82 -9.84 -4.25
C HIS A 269 10.61 -9.48 -5.09
N VAL A 270 10.43 -8.21 -5.47
CA VAL A 270 9.38 -7.75 -6.38
C VAL A 270 9.53 -8.34 -7.77
N GLU A 271 10.74 -8.38 -8.33
CA GLU A 271 11.02 -8.96 -9.65
C GLU A 271 10.63 -10.44 -9.72
N ASN A 272 10.83 -11.19 -8.64
CA ASN A 272 10.56 -12.63 -8.56
C ASN A 272 9.15 -12.99 -8.02
N SER A 273 8.34 -12.01 -7.64
CA SER A 273 7.06 -12.26 -6.94
C SER A 273 5.92 -12.78 -7.82
N GLY A 274 6.08 -12.79 -9.15
CA GLY A 274 5.03 -13.25 -10.07
C GLY A 274 3.80 -12.34 -10.16
N ILE A 275 3.84 -11.14 -9.57
CA ILE A 275 2.73 -10.18 -9.62
C ILE A 275 2.55 -9.59 -11.04
N PRO A 276 1.35 -9.08 -11.39
CA PRO A 276 1.08 -8.45 -12.68
C PRO A 276 2.07 -7.32 -13.01
N GLU A 277 2.28 -7.06 -14.31
CA GLU A 277 3.32 -6.13 -14.76
C GLU A 277 3.12 -4.69 -14.25
N ALA A 278 1.88 -4.20 -14.23
CA ALA A 278 1.60 -2.82 -13.82
C ALA A 278 1.98 -2.53 -12.35
N PRO A 279 1.51 -3.29 -11.34
CA PRO A 279 1.94 -3.09 -9.95
C PRO A 279 3.43 -3.36 -9.75
N ARG A 280 4.00 -4.36 -10.45
CA ARG A 280 5.43 -4.66 -10.42
C ARG A 280 6.27 -3.46 -10.85
N LYS A 281 5.94 -2.87 -12.01
CA LYS A 281 6.63 -1.68 -12.53
C LYS A 281 6.53 -0.50 -11.58
N THR A 282 5.36 -0.29 -10.95
CA THR A 282 5.16 0.78 -9.98
C THR A 282 6.07 0.62 -8.76
N LEU A 283 6.15 -0.59 -8.19
CA LEU A 283 7.00 -0.88 -7.04
C LEU A 283 8.49 -0.81 -7.39
N ILE A 284 8.89 -1.33 -8.55
CA ILE A 284 10.29 -1.25 -9.01
C ILE A 284 10.71 0.20 -9.19
N ASN A 285 9.91 1.03 -9.88
CA ASN A 285 10.21 2.44 -10.06
C ASN A 285 10.32 3.19 -8.72
N PHE A 286 9.48 2.85 -7.75
CA PHE A 286 9.57 3.41 -6.40
C PHE A 286 10.90 3.03 -5.74
N ILE A 287 11.29 1.77 -5.76
CA ILE A 287 12.54 1.29 -5.16
C ILE A 287 13.76 1.90 -5.87
N GLU A 288 13.74 2.00 -7.20
CA GLU A 288 14.84 2.59 -7.98
C GLU A 288 15.07 4.07 -7.63
N ARG A 289 14.01 4.85 -7.42
CA ARG A 289 14.14 6.24 -6.95
C ARG A 289 14.82 6.31 -5.60
N TRP A 290 14.48 5.41 -4.68
CA TRP A 290 15.13 5.36 -3.37
C TRP A 290 16.58 4.91 -3.45
N ILE A 291 16.93 3.98 -4.35
CA ILE A 291 18.31 3.61 -4.64
C ILE A 291 19.10 4.82 -5.15
N GLU A 292 18.52 5.61 -6.05
CA GLU A 292 19.12 6.84 -6.57
C GLU A 292 19.39 7.86 -5.45
N VAL A 293 18.39 8.17 -4.63
CA VAL A 293 18.51 9.09 -3.48
C VAL A 293 19.59 8.63 -2.53
N THR A 294 19.62 7.34 -2.17
CA THR A 294 20.62 6.79 -1.23
C THR A 294 22.03 6.81 -1.81
N ASN A 295 22.20 6.54 -3.11
CA ASN A 295 23.52 6.66 -3.76
C ASN A 295 24.05 8.10 -3.73
N ILE A 296 23.16 9.09 -4.02
CA ILE A 296 23.54 10.50 -3.95
C ILE A 296 23.89 10.90 -2.51
N SER A 297 23.12 10.43 -1.51
CA SER A 297 23.42 10.65 -0.08
C SER A 297 24.80 10.13 0.29
N ARG A 298 25.15 8.91 -0.11
CA ARG A 298 26.48 8.33 0.13
C ARG A 298 27.59 9.16 -0.50
N GLU A 299 27.40 9.63 -1.74
CA GLU A 299 28.40 10.50 -2.39
C GLU A 299 28.56 11.85 -1.67
N LEU A 300 27.46 12.39 -1.11
CA LEU A 300 27.51 13.60 -0.29
C LEU A 300 28.32 13.39 0.99
N GLU A 301 28.10 12.27 1.71
CA GLU A 301 28.88 11.92 2.90
C GLU A 301 30.38 11.79 2.59
N GLU A 302 30.72 11.14 1.48
CA GLU A 302 32.12 11.06 1.05
C GLU A 302 32.76 12.43 0.76
N LEU A 303 31.97 13.35 0.16
CA LEU A 303 32.45 14.71 -0.09
C LEU A 303 32.61 15.50 1.22
N GLU A 304 31.69 15.32 2.17
CA GLU A 304 31.73 15.96 3.48
C GLU A 304 32.96 15.51 4.27
N LEU A 305 33.24 14.21 4.34
CA LEU A 305 34.45 13.65 4.94
C LEU A 305 35.73 14.21 4.30
N LYS A 306 35.76 14.34 2.96
CA LYS A 306 36.88 14.96 2.25
C LYS A 306 37.02 16.44 2.60
N MET A 307 35.92 17.14 2.83
CA MET A 307 35.94 18.56 3.24
C MET A 307 36.50 18.73 4.66
N GLU A 308 36.10 17.87 5.60
CA GLU A 308 36.60 17.89 6.97
C GLU A 308 38.15 17.70 7.04
N VAL A 309 38.67 16.81 6.19
CA VAL A 309 40.13 16.58 6.11
C VAL A 309 40.86 17.78 5.50
N ILE A 310 40.20 18.56 4.64
CA ILE A 310 40.75 19.77 4.02
C ILE A 310 40.34 21.01 4.85
N ILE A 311 40.56 20.98 6.17
CA ILE A 311 40.44 22.19 6.99
C ILE A 311 41.44 23.21 6.45
N ALA A 312 40.95 24.39 6.06
CA ALA A 312 41.81 25.48 5.60
C ALA A 312 42.79 25.83 6.74
N PRO A 313 44.10 25.66 6.56
CA PRO A 313 45.06 26.02 7.61
C PRO A 313 44.95 27.54 7.87
N ASP A 314 45.27 27.95 9.10
CA ASP A 314 45.36 29.37 9.43
C ASP A 314 46.18 30.13 8.40
N PHE A 315 45.77 31.33 8.08
CA PHE A 315 46.45 32.15 7.09
C PHE A 315 47.95 32.25 7.43
N PRO A 316 48.87 31.90 6.53
CA PRO A 316 50.30 31.73 6.84
C PRO A 316 51.01 33.07 6.91
N PHE A 317 50.48 34.06 7.65
CA PHE A 317 51.03 35.42 7.76
C PHE A 317 52.49 35.39 8.19
N LYS A 318 52.82 34.59 9.21
CA LYS A 318 54.20 34.46 9.71
C LYS A 318 55.13 33.91 8.63
N SER A 319 54.67 32.95 7.84
CA SER A 319 55.47 32.37 6.75
C SER A 319 55.64 33.35 5.59
N ILE A 320 54.66 34.19 5.31
CA ILE A 320 54.76 35.24 4.27
C ILE A 320 55.78 36.29 4.70
N VAL A 321 55.71 36.77 5.95
CA VAL A 321 56.68 37.73 6.51
C VAL A 321 58.08 37.15 6.54
N ALA A 322 58.23 35.90 6.98
CA ALA A 322 59.52 35.21 7.00
C ALA A 322 60.07 35.04 5.58
N ALA A 323 59.27 34.65 4.59
CA ALA A 323 59.69 34.51 3.20
C ALA A 323 60.13 35.85 2.63
N PHE A 324 59.42 36.94 2.92
CA PHE A 324 59.77 38.28 2.49
C PHE A 324 61.09 38.77 3.07
N ILE A 325 61.33 38.58 4.41
CA ILE A 325 62.58 38.92 5.06
C ILE A 325 63.71 38.08 4.47
N LEU A 326 63.56 36.77 4.34
CA LEU A 326 64.55 35.88 3.75
C LEU A 326 64.88 36.19 2.31
N PHE A 327 63.90 36.66 1.52
CA PHE A 327 64.07 37.12 0.15
C PHE A 327 64.99 38.36 0.06
N ILE A 328 64.76 39.30 0.96
CA ILE A 328 65.65 40.50 1.07
C ILE A 328 67.08 40.07 1.40
N VAL A 329 67.28 39.15 2.38
CA VAL A 329 68.56 38.62 2.76
C VAL A 329 69.18 37.82 1.60
N LEU A 330 68.44 37.06 0.86
CA LEU A 330 68.94 36.31 -0.32
C LEU A 330 69.50 37.23 -1.40
N ILE A 331 68.81 38.35 -1.65
CA ILE A 331 69.29 39.35 -2.59
C ILE A 331 70.61 40.00 -2.09
N SER A 332 70.74 40.25 -0.78
CA SER A 332 71.87 40.90 -0.17
C SER A 332 73.04 39.95 0.03
N HIS A 333 72.82 38.69 0.30
CA HIS A 333 73.82 37.65 0.60
C HIS A 333 73.42 36.29 0.01
N PRO A 334 73.58 36.09 -1.32
CA PRO A 334 73.18 34.86 -1.97
C PRO A 334 74.08 33.70 -1.55
N SER A 335 73.58 32.87 -0.67
CA SER A 335 74.28 31.64 -0.22
C SER A 335 73.31 30.44 -0.35
N LEU A 336 73.83 29.22 -0.43
CA LEU A 336 73.03 28.00 -0.44
C LEU A 336 72.09 27.90 0.74
N ILE A 337 72.59 28.35 1.93
CA ILE A 337 71.81 28.31 3.19
C ILE A 337 70.67 29.30 3.16
N THR A 338 70.81 30.53 2.65
CA THR A 338 69.74 31.53 2.51
C THR A 338 68.69 31.10 1.52
N PHE A 339 69.12 30.41 0.43
CA PHE A 339 68.18 29.82 -0.54
C PHE A 339 67.37 28.72 0.08
N LEU A 340 67.92 27.78 0.83
CA LEU A 340 67.22 26.71 1.52
C LEU A 340 66.26 27.26 2.58
N LEU A 341 66.65 28.27 3.35
CA LEU A 341 65.77 28.91 4.35
C LEU A 341 64.64 29.66 3.74
N PHE A 342 64.73 30.19 2.50
CA PHE A 342 63.69 30.81 1.75
C PHE A 342 62.72 29.76 1.18
N ALA A 343 63.22 28.59 0.77
CA ALA A 343 62.40 27.53 0.16
C ALA A 343 61.34 26.99 1.11
N ILE A 344 61.63 26.88 2.42
CA ILE A 344 60.68 26.32 3.40
C ILE A 344 59.40 27.18 3.56
N PRO A 345 59.46 28.50 3.85
CA PRO A 345 58.28 29.35 3.91
C PRO A 345 57.54 29.45 2.59
N SER A 346 58.26 29.47 1.46
CA SER A 346 57.65 29.53 0.12
C SER A 346 56.89 28.25 -0.21
N ALA A 347 57.43 27.08 0.13
CA ALA A 347 56.75 25.80 -0.01
C ALA A 347 55.45 25.73 0.84
N TRP A 348 55.52 26.29 2.07
CA TRP A 348 54.36 26.39 2.96
C TRP A 348 53.25 27.29 2.38
N ILE A 349 53.62 28.43 1.81
CA ILE A 349 52.67 29.32 1.11
C ILE A 349 52.05 28.60 -0.09
N GLY A 350 52.86 27.93 -0.90
CA GLY A 350 52.40 27.13 -2.01
C GLY A 350 51.38 26.03 -1.60
N PHE A 351 51.70 25.32 -0.52
CA PHE A 351 50.83 24.31 0.07
C PHE A 351 49.53 24.90 0.61
N TYR A 352 49.58 26.09 1.24
CA TYR A 352 48.38 26.80 1.67
C TYR A 352 47.48 27.17 0.49
N ILE A 353 48.04 27.78 -0.57
CA ILE A 353 47.29 28.14 -1.78
C ILE A 353 46.66 26.91 -2.39
N TYR A 354 47.38 25.80 -2.50
CA TYR A 354 46.86 24.54 -3.02
C TYR A 354 45.68 24.05 -2.19
N ARG A 355 45.77 24.05 -0.86
CA ARG A 355 44.67 23.63 0.02
C ARG A 355 43.45 24.52 -0.09
N VAL A 356 43.63 25.85 -0.16
CA VAL A 356 42.49 26.78 -0.37
C VAL A 356 41.79 26.55 -1.70
N PHE A 357 42.58 26.30 -2.76
CA PHE A 357 42.00 25.98 -4.07
C PHE A 357 41.24 24.66 -4.06
N SER A 358 41.81 23.62 -3.46
CA SER A 358 41.17 22.30 -3.35
C SER A 358 39.94 22.36 -2.50
N ALA A 359 39.91 23.13 -1.39
CA ALA A 359 38.73 23.33 -0.56
C ALA A 359 37.60 24.03 -1.32
N LYS A 360 37.90 25.06 -2.14
CA LYS A 360 36.89 25.76 -2.97
C LYS A 360 36.31 24.85 -4.04
N GLU A 361 37.13 24.04 -4.72
CA GLU A 361 36.65 23.08 -5.73
C GLU A 361 35.75 22.03 -5.09
N LEU A 362 36.13 21.50 -3.94
CA LEU A 362 35.37 20.50 -3.22
C LEU A 362 34.03 21.07 -2.72
N ALA A 363 34.05 22.29 -2.17
CA ALA A 363 32.80 22.98 -1.77
C ALA A 363 31.84 23.19 -2.94
N ARG A 364 32.37 23.47 -4.14
CA ARG A 364 31.56 23.59 -5.36
C ARG A 364 30.94 22.24 -5.74
N LYS A 365 31.73 21.17 -5.75
CA LYS A 365 31.26 19.80 -6.02
C LYS A 365 30.16 19.38 -5.03
N PHE A 366 30.35 19.69 -3.75
CA PHE A 366 29.36 19.43 -2.71
C PHE A 366 28.05 20.19 -2.97
N ALA A 367 28.12 21.47 -3.29
CA ALA A 367 26.95 22.28 -3.57
C ALA A 367 26.18 21.81 -4.83
N ASP A 368 26.92 21.37 -5.87
CA ASP A 368 26.31 20.82 -7.08
C ASP A 368 25.62 19.48 -6.78
N LYS A 369 26.27 18.60 -6.01
CA LYS A 369 25.73 17.30 -5.62
C LYS A 369 24.53 17.43 -4.67
N LYS A 370 24.56 18.41 -3.76
CA LYS A 370 23.42 18.71 -2.89
C LYS A 370 22.17 19.13 -3.71
N ARG A 371 22.36 19.96 -4.75
CA ARG A 371 21.27 20.32 -5.66
C ARG A 371 20.72 19.13 -6.45
N GLU A 372 21.58 18.16 -6.79
CA GLU A 372 21.16 16.90 -7.41
C GLU A 372 20.35 16.06 -6.43
N PHE A 373 20.79 15.96 -5.17
CA PHE A 373 20.08 15.30 -4.09
C PHE A 373 18.68 15.90 -3.87
N ASP A 374 18.58 17.22 -3.73
CA ASP A 374 17.30 17.91 -3.53
C ASP A 374 16.31 17.61 -4.66
N ARG A 375 16.79 17.59 -5.92
CA ARG A 375 15.97 17.22 -7.09
C ARG A 375 15.55 15.74 -7.08
N ALA A 376 16.43 14.84 -6.69
CA ALA A 376 16.11 13.42 -6.60
C ALA A 376 15.06 13.15 -5.52
N VAL A 377 15.19 13.80 -4.36
CA VAL A 377 14.24 13.76 -3.25
C VAL A 377 12.86 14.29 -3.68
N GLU A 378 12.81 15.44 -4.35
CA GLU A 378 11.57 16.01 -4.88
C GLU A 378 10.92 15.07 -5.90
N SER A 379 11.71 14.47 -6.79
CA SER A 379 11.23 13.48 -7.77
C SER A 379 10.70 12.20 -7.13
N ALA A 380 11.20 11.84 -5.96
CA ALA A 380 10.73 10.70 -5.18
C ALA A 380 9.43 10.99 -4.40
N GLY A 381 8.91 12.23 -4.45
CA GLY A 381 7.69 12.65 -3.77
C GLY A 381 7.88 12.89 -2.28
N LEU A 382 9.11 13.21 -1.86
CA LEU A 382 9.45 13.54 -0.48
C LEU A 382 9.32 15.05 -0.27
N VAL A 383 8.62 15.45 0.77
CA VAL A 383 8.54 16.86 1.20
C VAL A 383 9.43 17.02 2.43
N SER A 384 10.35 17.96 2.36
CA SER A 384 11.19 18.31 3.52
C SER A 384 10.39 19.18 4.48
N GLU A 385 10.07 18.69 5.66
CA GLU A 385 9.61 19.50 6.79
C GLU A 385 10.75 19.62 7.79
N GLY A 386 11.60 20.65 7.63
CA GLY A 386 12.76 20.89 8.47
C GLY A 386 13.88 19.84 8.25
N ASP A 387 14.61 19.47 9.32
CA ASP A 387 15.69 18.48 9.26
C ASP A 387 15.21 17.01 9.22
N SER A 388 13.90 16.77 9.10
CA SER A 388 13.31 15.43 8.98
C SER A 388 12.53 15.28 7.66
N TRP A 389 12.78 14.16 6.95
CA TRP A 389 12.10 13.83 5.71
C TRP A 389 10.76 13.15 6.01
N ASN A 390 9.64 13.78 5.67
CA ASN A 390 8.32 13.17 5.70
C ASN A 390 7.86 12.87 4.28
N VAL A 391 7.39 11.63 4.06
CA VAL A 391 6.75 11.25 2.80
C VAL A 391 5.38 11.91 2.75
N ALA A 392 5.14 12.77 1.76
CA ALA A 392 3.80 13.24 1.45
C ALA A 392 3.01 12.07 0.82
N LEU A 393 2.26 11.36 1.65
CA LEU A 393 1.32 10.29 1.25
C LEU A 393 -0.11 10.79 1.35
#